data_30273bf49ec5a4f04c135bac6984afbe
#
_entry.id   30273bf49ec5a4f04c135bac6984afbe
#
_cell.length_a   1.000
_cell.length_b   1.000
_cell.length_c   1.000
_cell.angle_alpha   90.00
_cell.angle_beta   90.00
_cell.angle_gamma   90.00
#
_symmetry.space_group_name_H-M   'P 1'
#
loop_
_entity.id
_entity.type
_entity.pdbx_description
1 polymer ?
#
loop_
_entity_poly.entity_id
_entity_poly.type
_entity_poly.pdbx_seq_one_letter_code
_entity_poly.pdbx_strand_id
1 'polypeptide(L)'
;MNFEKIEQAYTYLLENTQSIQNELSTNFYDALIEQNAMYLDGKTDLDIVKNNRKKLKELDLSKEEWRRAYQFLFMKAAQTEPLQANHQFTPDAIGFIITFLIDQLAKGDQLDVLEVGSGTGNLAETIVNNSRLTIDYLGLEVDDLLIDLSASIADVMESSVVFAQGDAVRPQVLSLIHI
;
A
#
# COMPACT_ATOMS: atom_id res chain seq x y z
N MET A 1 11.93 -12.13 -6.92
CA MET A 1 11.31 -10.91 -7.45
C MET A 1 11.47 -10.89 -8.96
N ASN A 2 10.38 -10.78 -9.71
CA ASN A 2 10.34 -10.78 -11.17
C ASN A 2 9.92 -9.40 -11.69
N PHE A 3 10.85 -8.67 -12.30
CA PHE A 3 10.59 -7.31 -12.79
C PHE A 3 9.57 -7.26 -13.94
N GLU A 4 9.52 -8.27 -14.78
CA GLU A 4 8.52 -8.35 -15.86
C GLU A 4 7.10 -8.45 -15.31
N LYS A 5 6.88 -9.26 -14.27
CA LYS A 5 5.59 -9.33 -13.57
C LYS A 5 5.20 -7.99 -12.94
N ILE A 6 6.17 -7.29 -12.33
CA ILE A 6 5.93 -5.98 -11.70
C ILE A 6 5.51 -4.95 -12.76
N GLU A 7 6.21 -4.90 -13.91
CA GLU A 7 5.89 -3.99 -15.01
C GLU A 7 4.50 -4.27 -15.60
N GLN A 8 4.16 -5.55 -15.79
CA GLN A 8 2.83 -5.95 -16.24
C GLN A 8 1.75 -5.56 -15.23
N ALA A 9 1.97 -5.84 -13.94
CA ALA A 9 1.04 -5.46 -12.88
C ALA A 9 0.83 -3.94 -12.82
N TYR A 10 1.92 -3.17 -12.85
CA TYR A 10 1.86 -1.71 -12.92
C TYR A 10 1.03 -1.24 -14.13
N THR A 11 1.25 -1.82 -15.30
CA THR A 11 0.51 -1.45 -16.52
C THR A 11 -0.99 -1.71 -16.36
N TYR A 12 -1.37 -2.90 -15.88
CA TYR A 12 -2.79 -3.25 -15.69
C TYR A 12 -3.46 -2.39 -14.62
N LEU A 13 -2.77 -2.09 -13.51
CA LEU A 13 -3.27 -1.19 -12.48
C LEU A 13 -3.47 0.22 -13.02
N LEU A 14 -2.50 0.74 -13.79
CA LEU A 14 -2.58 2.08 -14.37
C LEU A 14 -3.75 2.20 -15.36
N GLU A 15 -3.89 1.23 -16.27
CA GLU A 15 -4.98 1.19 -17.25
C GLU A 15 -6.36 1.15 -16.56
N ASN A 16 -6.49 0.31 -15.52
CA ASN A 16 -7.72 0.21 -14.75
C ASN A 16 -8.04 1.52 -14.05
N THR A 17 -7.06 2.09 -13.32
CA THR A 17 -7.24 3.34 -12.57
C THR A 17 -7.63 4.48 -13.50
N GLN A 18 -6.97 4.63 -14.66
CA GLN A 18 -7.31 5.65 -15.64
C GLN A 18 -8.70 5.45 -16.25
N SER A 19 -9.10 4.21 -16.52
CA SER A 19 -10.44 3.92 -17.03
C SER A 19 -11.52 4.29 -16.01
N ILE A 20 -11.32 3.95 -14.74
CA ILE A 20 -12.24 4.29 -13.64
C ILE A 20 -12.26 5.80 -13.41
N GLN A 21 -11.10 6.46 -13.42
CA GLN A 21 -10.99 7.92 -13.28
C GLN A 21 -11.84 8.65 -14.34
N ASN A 22 -11.79 8.20 -15.59
CA ASN A 22 -12.56 8.77 -16.67
C ASN A 22 -14.08 8.49 -16.52
N GLU A 23 -14.43 7.25 -16.17
CA GLU A 23 -15.84 6.85 -16.01
C GLU A 23 -16.53 7.60 -14.87
N LEU A 24 -15.85 7.69 -13.72
CA LEU A 24 -16.39 8.33 -12.52
C LEU A 24 -16.13 9.84 -12.45
N SER A 25 -15.34 10.39 -13.38
CA SER A 25 -14.91 11.81 -13.37
C SER A 25 -14.28 12.22 -12.02
N THR A 26 -13.44 11.36 -11.44
CA THR A 26 -12.80 11.55 -10.14
C THR A 26 -11.28 11.78 -10.26
N ASN A 27 -10.58 11.97 -9.13
CA ASN A 27 -9.12 12.03 -9.10
C ASN A 27 -8.49 10.63 -9.19
N PHE A 28 -7.16 10.60 -9.42
CA PHE A 28 -6.42 9.35 -9.58
C PHE A 28 -6.49 8.44 -8.35
N TYR A 29 -6.41 8.99 -7.15
CA TYR A 29 -6.31 8.22 -5.92
C TYR A 29 -7.65 7.60 -5.52
N ASP A 30 -8.74 8.33 -5.65
CA ASP A 30 -10.09 7.76 -5.46
C ASP A 30 -10.37 6.65 -6.49
N ALA A 31 -9.95 6.86 -7.75
CA ALA A 31 -10.08 5.83 -8.78
C ALA A 31 -9.21 4.59 -8.47
N LEU A 32 -8.06 4.75 -7.82
CA LEU A 32 -7.20 3.65 -7.40
C LEU A 32 -7.83 2.85 -6.23
N ILE A 33 -8.43 3.53 -5.26
CA ILE A 33 -9.17 2.87 -4.18
C ILE A 33 -10.31 2.04 -4.76
N GLU A 34 -11.08 2.62 -5.68
CA GLU A 34 -12.18 1.92 -6.35
C GLU A 34 -11.67 0.74 -7.20
N GLN A 35 -10.54 0.89 -7.90
CA GLN A 35 -9.87 -0.20 -8.61
C GLN A 35 -9.53 -1.37 -7.68
N ASN A 36 -9.01 -1.07 -6.49
CA ASN A 36 -8.67 -2.08 -5.51
C ASN A 36 -9.92 -2.82 -5.01
N ALA A 37 -11.00 -2.11 -4.73
CA ALA A 37 -12.29 -2.70 -4.38
C ALA A 37 -12.82 -3.62 -5.50
N MET A 38 -12.81 -3.16 -6.76
CA MET A 38 -13.21 -3.95 -7.93
C MET A 38 -12.32 -5.18 -8.16
N TYR A 39 -11.03 -5.07 -7.85
CA TYR A 39 -10.11 -6.23 -7.90
C TYR A 39 -10.50 -7.29 -6.89
N LEU A 40 -10.86 -6.89 -5.68
CA LEU A 40 -11.22 -7.82 -4.59
C LEU A 40 -12.57 -8.49 -4.84
N ASP A 41 -13.63 -7.70 -5.03
CA ASP A 41 -14.99 -8.22 -5.11
C ASP A 41 -15.39 -8.70 -6.53
N GLY A 42 -14.70 -8.23 -7.55
CA GLY A 42 -14.93 -8.60 -8.96
C GLY A 42 -16.12 -7.93 -9.61
N LYS A 43 -16.73 -6.94 -8.97
CA LYS A 43 -17.90 -6.25 -9.47
C LYS A 43 -17.50 -5.00 -10.23
N THR A 44 -17.67 -5.01 -11.52
CA THR A 44 -17.45 -3.85 -12.39
C THR A 44 -18.15 -4.08 -13.73
N ASP A 45 -18.60 -3.01 -14.39
CA ASP A 45 -19.14 -3.06 -15.74
C ASP A 45 -18.08 -2.74 -16.81
N LEU A 46 -16.90 -2.26 -16.39
CA LEU A 46 -15.81 -1.91 -17.28
C LEU A 46 -15.06 -3.17 -17.77
N ASP A 47 -15.16 -3.45 -19.07
CA ASP A 47 -14.54 -4.65 -19.66
C ASP A 47 -13.01 -4.67 -19.52
N ILE A 48 -12.36 -3.51 -19.59
CA ILE A 48 -10.90 -3.41 -19.37
C ILE A 48 -10.52 -3.85 -17.97
N VAL A 49 -11.27 -3.43 -16.94
CA VAL A 49 -11.03 -3.78 -15.55
C VAL A 49 -11.27 -5.28 -15.33
N LYS A 50 -12.34 -5.85 -15.92
CA LYS A 50 -12.60 -7.30 -15.89
C LYS A 50 -11.45 -8.12 -16.48
N ASN A 51 -10.95 -7.70 -17.64
CA ASN A 51 -9.88 -8.41 -18.35
C ASN A 51 -8.55 -8.30 -17.59
N ASN A 52 -8.20 -7.10 -17.16
CA ASN A 52 -6.95 -6.88 -16.43
C ASN A 52 -6.96 -7.54 -15.04
N ARG A 53 -8.13 -7.63 -14.37
CA ARG A 53 -8.29 -8.40 -13.14
C ARG A 53 -7.90 -9.87 -13.31
N LYS A 54 -8.30 -10.51 -14.40
CA LYS A 54 -7.91 -11.89 -14.71
C LYS A 54 -6.40 -12.01 -14.88
N LYS A 55 -5.82 -11.12 -15.70
CA LYS A 55 -4.37 -11.10 -15.94
C LYS A 55 -3.57 -10.86 -14.65
N LEU A 56 -4.01 -9.91 -13.80
CA LEU A 56 -3.38 -9.65 -12.49
C LEU A 56 -3.39 -10.90 -11.60
N LYS A 57 -4.49 -11.65 -11.57
CA LYS A 57 -4.58 -12.90 -10.81
C LYS A 57 -3.67 -14.01 -11.38
N GLU A 58 -3.52 -14.06 -12.71
CA GLU A 58 -2.64 -15.03 -13.39
C GLU A 58 -1.15 -14.73 -13.18
N LEU A 59 -0.79 -13.47 -12.85
CA LEU A 59 0.61 -13.12 -12.55
C LEU A 59 1.12 -13.78 -11.26
N ASP A 60 0.23 -14.14 -10.35
CA ASP A 60 0.61 -14.73 -9.05
C ASP A 60 1.75 -13.94 -8.38
N LEU A 61 1.45 -12.70 -8.05
CA LEU A 61 2.42 -11.74 -7.51
C LEU A 61 2.67 -12.02 -6.02
N SER A 62 3.92 -12.00 -5.62
CA SER A 62 4.28 -11.93 -4.21
C SER A 62 3.91 -10.55 -3.64
N LYS A 63 3.79 -10.45 -2.31
CA LYS A 63 3.49 -9.18 -1.61
C LYS A 63 4.50 -8.08 -1.98
N GLU A 64 5.78 -8.43 -2.09
CA GLU A 64 6.83 -7.47 -2.49
C GLU A 64 6.70 -7.04 -3.96
N GLU A 65 6.25 -7.91 -4.85
CA GLU A 65 5.98 -7.54 -6.25
C GLU A 65 4.75 -6.62 -6.36
N TRP A 66 3.69 -6.87 -5.58
CA TRP A 66 2.57 -5.96 -5.44
C TRP A 66 3.00 -4.59 -4.93
N ARG A 67 3.75 -4.56 -3.81
CA ARG A 67 4.27 -3.30 -3.23
C ARG A 67 5.03 -2.48 -4.27
N ARG A 68 5.89 -3.14 -5.05
CA ARG A 68 6.67 -2.48 -6.12
C ARG A 68 5.79 -1.94 -7.24
N ALA A 69 4.77 -2.67 -7.67
CA ALA A 69 3.84 -2.21 -8.68
C ALA A 69 3.09 -0.95 -8.22
N TYR A 70 2.59 -0.92 -6.98
CA TYR A 70 1.98 0.27 -6.39
C TYR A 70 2.96 1.43 -6.24
N GLN A 71 4.19 1.17 -5.83
CA GLN A 71 5.23 2.20 -5.73
C GLN A 71 5.45 2.90 -7.09
N PHE A 72 5.58 2.13 -8.17
CA PHE A 72 5.69 2.72 -9.51
C PHE A 72 4.45 3.52 -9.91
N LEU A 73 3.28 3.05 -9.53
CA LEU A 73 2.02 3.74 -9.78
C LEU A 73 1.98 5.11 -9.07
N PHE A 74 2.37 5.17 -7.80
CA PHE A 74 2.46 6.42 -7.04
C PHE A 74 3.53 7.36 -7.60
N MET A 75 4.69 6.84 -7.97
CA MET A 75 5.74 7.65 -8.62
C MET A 75 5.25 8.27 -9.94
N LYS A 76 4.41 7.55 -10.67
CA LYS A 76 3.78 8.06 -11.90
C LYS A 76 2.72 9.12 -11.58
N ALA A 77 1.83 8.84 -10.64
CA ALA A 77 0.77 9.76 -10.23
C ALA A 77 1.32 11.08 -9.67
N ALA A 78 2.39 11.03 -8.89
CA ALA A 78 3.04 12.21 -8.30
C ALA A 78 3.55 13.23 -9.34
N GLN A 79 3.72 12.82 -10.60
CA GLN A 79 4.12 13.72 -11.68
C GLN A 79 2.97 14.61 -12.18
N THR A 80 1.73 14.17 -12.02
CA THR A 80 0.53 14.84 -12.53
C THR A 80 -0.42 15.29 -11.43
N GLU A 81 -0.58 14.49 -10.41
CA GLU A 81 -1.47 14.72 -9.27
C GLU A 81 -0.71 14.42 -7.96
N PRO A 82 0.14 15.32 -7.45
CA PRO A 82 0.84 15.08 -6.19
C PRO A 82 -0.15 15.00 -5.02
N LEU A 83 -0.01 13.98 -4.16
CA LEU A 83 -0.88 13.78 -2.97
C LEU A 83 -0.87 15.00 -2.06
N GLN A 84 0.30 15.45 -1.66
CA GLN A 84 0.55 16.66 -0.86
C GLN A 84 1.93 17.21 -1.18
N ALA A 85 2.13 18.52 -0.98
CA ALA A 85 3.39 19.20 -1.29
C ALA A 85 4.63 18.59 -0.58
N ASN A 86 4.44 17.94 0.58
CA ASN A 86 5.50 17.36 1.39
C ASN A 86 5.42 15.82 1.50
N HIS A 87 4.54 15.17 0.73
CA HIS A 87 4.45 13.72 0.77
C HIS A 87 5.60 13.11 -0.04
N GLN A 88 6.54 12.53 0.67
CA GLN A 88 7.68 11.83 0.08
C GLN A 88 7.63 10.36 0.46
N PHE A 89 7.84 9.49 -0.52
CA PHE A 89 8.01 8.07 -0.24
C PHE A 89 9.32 7.83 0.48
N THR A 90 9.28 7.00 1.53
CA THR A 90 10.52 6.50 2.12
C THR A 90 11.26 5.68 1.06
N PRO A 91 12.50 6.05 0.71
CA PRO A 91 13.29 5.28 -0.25
C PRO A 91 13.47 3.84 0.22
N ASP A 92 13.39 2.88 -0.69
CA ASP A 92 13.53 1.45 -0.38
C ASP A 92 14.79 1.12 0.41
N ALA A 93 15.91 1.77 0.07
CA ALA A 93 17.17 1.58 0.78
C ALA A 93 17.03 1.87 2.29
N ILE A 94 16.27 2.90 2.65
CA ILE A 94 15.99 3.24 4.06
C ILE A 94 15.09 2.17 4.69
N GLY A 95 14.03 1.74 3.98
CA GLY A 95 13.15 0.67 4.44
C GLY A 95 13.93 -0.62 4.73
N PHE A 96 14.81 -1.04 3.82
CA PHE A 96 15.66 -2.22 4.02
C PHE A 96 16.66 -2.07 5.18
N ILE A 97 17.24 -0.87 5.36
CA ILE A 97 18.12 -0.62 6.51
C ILE A 97 17.34 -0.73 7.82
N ILE A 98 16.13 -0.15 7.89
CA ILE A 98 15.27 -0.24 9.07
C ILE A 98 14.91 -1.71 9.35
N THR A 99 14.48 -2.45 8.32
CA THR A 99 14.18 -3.88 8.44
C THR A 99 15.37 -4.67 8.97
N PHE A 100 16.55 -4.44 8.42
CA PHE A 100 17.78 -5.08 8.89
C PHE A 100 18.07 -4.75 10.37
N LEU A 101 17.93 -3.48 10.77
CA LEU A 101 18.16 -3.08 12.16
C LEU A 101 17.13 -3.72 13.11
N ILE A 102 15.87 -3.76 12.73
CA ILE A 102 14.80 -4.45 13.47
C ILE A 102 15.19 -5.92 13.67
N ASP A 103 15.56 -6.61 12.60
CA ASP A 103 15.94 -8.02 12.65
C ASP A 103 17.18 -8.31 13.52
N GLN A 104 18.10 -7.35 13.60
CA GLN A 104 19.30 -7.50 14.43
C GLN A 104 19.07 -7.19 15.91
N LEU A 105 18.17 -6.24 16.20
CA LEU A 105 17.99 -5.71 17.56
C LEU A 105 16.86 -6.42 18.32
N ALA A 106 15.90 -6.99 17.62
CA ALA A 106 14.76 -7.67 18.24
C ALA A 106 15.20 -8.93 18.99
N LYS A 107 14.59 -9.13 20.16
CA LYS A 107 14.77 -10.33 20.98
C LYS A 107 13.59 -11.26 20.75
N GLY A 108 13.80 -12.37 20.07
CA GLY A 108 12.75 -13.35 19.76
C GLY A 108 12.33 -13.31 18.31
N ASP A 109 11.18 -13.92 18.02
CA ASP A 109 10.68 -14.15 16.66
C ASP A 109 9.43 -13.30 16.33
N GLN A 110 8.95 -12.50 17.30
CA GLN A 110 7.77 -11.64 17.16
C GLN A 110 8.08 -10.23 17.66
N LEU A 111 7.50 -9.23 17.01
CA LEU A 111 7.66 -7.82 17.34
C LEU A 111 6.39 -7.03 17.03
N ASP A 112 5.98 -6.17 17.98
CA ASP A 112 4.94 -5.16 17.77
C ASP A 112 5.58 -3.86 17.30
N VAL A 113 5.07 -3.29 16.19
CA VAL A 113 5.58 -2.05 15.59
C VAL A 113 4.46 -1.05 15.47
N LEU A 114 4.72 0.17 15.93
CA LEU A 114 3.87 1.34 15.69
C LEU A 114 4.63 2.34 14.81
N GLU A 115 4.09 2.63 13.64
CA GLU A 115 4.55 3.71 12.77
C GLU A 115 3.62 4.92 12.89
N VAL A 116 4.20 6.10 13.06
CA VAL A 116 3.48 7.37 13.10
C VAL A 116 3.72 8.13 11.81
N GLY A 117 2.64 8.51 11.11
CA GLY A 117 2.72 9.10 9.78
C GLY A 117 3.02 8.04 8.72
N SER A 118 2.22 6.97 8.70
CA SER A 118 2.45 5.82 7.82
C SER A 118 2.24 6.12 6.33
N GLY A 119 1.58 7.23 6.01
CA GLY A 119 1.33 7.64 4.63
C GLY A 119 0.59 6.57 3.83
N THR A 120 1.14 6.21 2.67
CA THR A 120 0.59 5.14 1.82
C THR A 120 0.97 3.72 2.24
N GLY A 121 1.64 3.56 3.40
CA GLY A 121 2.02 2.26 3.94
C GLY A 121 3.28 1.64 3.31
N ASN A 122 4.00 2.34 2.42
CA ASN A 122 5.15 1.74 1.72
C ASN A 122 6.27 1.26 2.66
N LEU A 123 6.55 1.99 3.74
CA LEU A 123 7.54 1.57 4.73
C LEU A 123 7.07 0.35 5.53
N ALA A 124 5.82 0.37 6.01
CA ALA A 124 5.19 -0.74 6.72
C ALA A 124 5.28 -2.04 5.92
N GLU A 125 4.83 -1.99 4.65
CA GLU A 125 4.88 -3.13 3.75
C GLU A 125 6.31 -3.59 3.43
N THR A 126 7.26 -2.65 3.32
CA THR A 126 8.68 -3.01 3.14
C THR A 126 9.19 -3.80 4.34
N ILE A 127 8.89 -3.37 5.56
CA ILE A 127 9.34 -4.04 6.78
C ILE A 127 8.70 -5.41 6.92
N VAL A 128 7.37 -5.48 6.85
CA VAL A 128 6.63 -6.74 7.06
C VAL A 128 6.97 -7.80 6.00
N ASN A 129 7.14 -7.39 4.74
CA ASN A 129 7.43 -8.32 3.66
C ASN A 129 8.89 -8.82 3.64
N ASN A 130 9.82 -8.14 4.32
CA ASN A 130 11.25 -8.44 4.23
C ASN A 130 11.90 -8.79 5.57
N SER A 131 11.20 -8.65 6.71
CA SER A 131 11.69 -9.08 8.00
C SER A 131 11.61 -10.60 8.15
N ARG A 132 12.55 -11.15 8.93
CA ARG A 132 12.52 -12.55 9.39
C ARG A 132 11.56 -12.78 10.55
N LEU A 133 11.07 -11.71 11.17
CA LEU A 133 10.20 -11.75 12.35
C LEU A 133 8.73 -11.81 11.92
N THR A 134 7.89 -12.34 12.79
CA THR A 134 6.46 -12.09 12.75
C THR A 134 6.20 -10.70 13.33
N ILE A 135 5.68 -9.80 12.51
CA ILE A 135 5.47 -8.40 12.92
C ILE A 135 3.97 -8.11 12.97
N ASP A 136 3.51 -7.72 14.16
CA ASP A 136 2.21 -7.07 14.34
C ASP A 136 2.41 -5.56 14.14
N TYR A 137 1.96 -5.07 12.99
CA TYR A 137 2.24 -3.70 12.55
C TYR A 137 1.00 -2.83 12.56
N LEU A 138 1.09 -1.68 13.24
CA LEU A 138 0.07 -0.64 13.23
C LEU A 138 0.65 0.65 12.64
N GLY A 139 0.11 1.09 11.50
CA GLY A 139 0.38 2.40 10.91
C GLY A 139 -0.68 3.41 11.35
N LEU A 140 -0.26 4.54 11.93
CA LEU A 140 -1.12 5.68 12.23
C LEU A 140 -0.91 6.78 11.19
N GLU A 141 -2.01 7.28 10.63
CA GLU A 141 -2.00 8.40 9.69
C GLU A 141 -3.17 9.34 10.01
N VAL A 142 -2.98 10.64 9.77
CA VAL A 142 -3.99 11.67 10.05
C VAL A 142 -4.87 11.96 8.83
N ASP A 143 -4.35 11.73 7.64
CA ASP A 143 -5.02 12.01 6.37
C ASP A 143 -5.92 10.84 5.95
N ASP A 144 -7.23 11.11 5.81
CA ASP A 144 -8.25 10.11 5.49
C ASP A 144 -7.97 9.43 4.15
N LEU A 145 -7.53 10.18 3.13
CA LEU A 145 -7.24 9.62 1.82
C LEU A 145 -6.07 8.64 1.88
N LEU A 146 -5.02 8.97 2.65
CA LEU A 146 -3.85 8.10 2.81
C LEU A 146 -4.20 6.82 3.57
N ILE A 147 -5.09 6.89 4.57
CA ILE A 147 -5.62 5.72 5.27
C ILE A 147 -6.38 4.81 4.30
N ASP A 148 -7.32 5.35 3.55
CA ASP A 148 -8.14 4.57 2.61
C ASP A 148 -7.25 3.92 1.53
N LEU A 149 -6.25 4.65 1.03
CA LEU A 149 -5.26 4.12 0.08
C LEU A 149 -4.46 2.97 0.68
N SER A 150 -3.84 3.19 1.85
CA SER A 150 -2.98 2.18 2.48
C SER A 150 -3.77 0.94 2.87
N ALA A 151 -4.97 1.09 3.42
CA ALA A 151 -5.85 -0.02 3.76
C ALA A 151 -6.28 -0.82 2.52
N SER A 152 -6.72 -0.14 1.45
CA SER A 152 -7.13 -0.81 0.21
C SER A 152 -5.98 -1.57 -0.47
N ILE A 153 -4.76 -1.06 -0.38
CA ILE A 153 -3.55 -1.72 -0.91
C ILE A 153 -3.20 -2.94 -0.05
N ALA A 154 -3.23 -2.80 1.28
CA ALA A 154 -2.98 -3.90 2.20
C ALA A 154 -3.98 -5.05 1.96
N ASP A 155 -5.25 -4.75 1.72
CA ASP A 155 -6.28 -5.75 1.39
C ASP A 155 -5.95 -6.49 0.08
N VAL A 156 -5.55 -5.79 -0.98
CA VAL A 156 -5.14 -6.42 -2.25
C VAL A 156 -3.92 -7.32 -2.07
N MET A 157 -2.97 -6.91 -1.22
CA MET A 157 -1.75 -7.65 -0.92
C MET A 157 -1.95 -8.79 0.08
N GLU A 158 -3.14 -8.89 0.68
CA GLU A 158 -3.39 -9.78 1.82
C GLU A 158 -2.35 -9.56 2.93
N SER A 159 -2.05 -8.28 3.20
CA SER A 159 -1.06 -7.87 4.21
C SER A 159 -1.62 -8.03 5.62
N SER A 160 -0.72 -8.23 6.58
CA SER A 160 -1.06 -8.22 8.01
C SER A 160 -0.97 -6.82 8.63
N VAL A 161 -0.53 -5.82 7.87
CA VAL A 161 -0.43 -4.44 8.36
C VAL A 161 -1.83 -3.87 8.60
N VAL A 162 -2.03 -3.27 9.76
CA VAL A 162 -3.25 -2.55 10.10
C VAL A 162 -2.98 -1.05 10.02
N PHE A 163 -3.86 -0.32 9.35
CA PHE A 163 -3.81 1.14 9.30
C PHE A 163 -4.97 1.73 10.07
N ALA A 164 -4.70 2.76 10.86
CA ALA A 164 -5.70 3.46 11.64
C ALA A 164 -5.52 4.98 11.57
N GLN A 165 -6.63 5.69 11.54
CA GLN A 165 -6.60 7.14 11.64
C GLN A 165 -6.20 7.57 13.05
N GLY A 166 -5.22 8.45 13.16
CA GLY A 166 -4.79 8.97 14.44
C GLY A 166 -3.83 10.15 14.32
N ASP A 167 -4.02 11.11 15.22
CA ASP A 167 -3.09 12.23 15.41
C ASP A 167 -2.14 11.88 16.57
N ALA A 168 -0.88 11.60 16.27
CA ALA A 168 0.12 11.24 17.26
C ALA A 168 0.44 12.37 18.25
N VAL A 169 0.14 13.61 17.90
CA VAL A 169 0.29 14.78 18.80
C VAL A 169 -0.90 14.90 19.78
N ARG A 170 -2.03 14.26 19.46
CA ARG A 170 -3.24 14.23 20.28
C ARG A 170 -3.60 12.79 20.64
N PRO A 171 -3.04 12.21 21.70
CA PRO A 171 -3.01 10.76 21.97
C PRO A 171 -4.37 10.15 22.39
N GLN A 172 -5.50 10.59 21.84
CA GLN A 172 -6.81 10.01 22.14
C GLN A 172 -6.95 8.55 21.67
N VAL A 173 -6.13 8.12 20.72
CA VAL A 173 -6.17 6.76 20.15
C VAL A 173 -5.25 5.79 20.88
N LEU A 174 -4.15 6.26 21.46
CA LEU A 174 -3.19 5.40 22.17
C LEU A 174 -3.77 4.75 23.44
N SER A 175 -4.88 5.25 23.96
CA SER A 175 -5.59 4.64 25.10
C SER A 175 -6.40 3.38 24.76
N LEU A 176 -6.59 3.09 23.47
CA LEU A 176 -7.33 1.91 22.99
C LEU A 176 -6.40 0.76 22.61
N ILE A 177 -5.10 1.02 22.51
CA ILE A 177 -4.09 0.01 22.25
C ILE A 177 -3.60 -0.48 23.61
N HIS A 178 -4.25 -1.51 24.12
CA HIS A 178 -3.69 -2.29 25.21
C HIS A 178 -2.59 -3.19 24.62
N ILE A 179 -1.37 -2.68 24.66
CA ILE A 179 -0.14 -3.47 24.47
C ILE A 179 0.12 -4.26 25.72
#